data_003351900d48defbbdbb5ad1921a3137
#
_entry.id   003351900d48defbbdbb5ad1921a3137
#
_cell.length_a   1.000
_cell.length_b   1.000
_cell.length_c   1.000
_cell.angle_alpha   90.00
_cell.angle_beta   90.00
_cell.angle_gamma   90.00
#
_symmetry.space_group_name_H-M   'P 1'
#
loop_
_entity.id
_entity.type
_entity.pdbx_description
1 polymer ?
#
loop_
_entity_poly.entity_id
_entity_poly.type
_entity_poly.pdbx_seq_one_letter_code
_entity_poly.pdbx_strand_id
1 'polypeptide(L)'
;MKNLQSKNNKSKNYELFLRKSAHIKSRQWWQKYLFKIRRLLYRYLPNQKLSLFKNASFTLLITDNKEIQDLNKRFRKQDSPTDVLSFPLIKNEQQNKRYLGDIVISHQKAKHQATNEKKSIEHELLLLFIHGYLHLLGYDHKTQKQEKLMFSLQNKILEKINVRN
;
A
#
# COMPACT_ATOMS: atom_id res chain seq x y z
N MET A 1 -21.27 -12.42 -0.62
CA MET A 1 -19.87 -12.90 -0.65
C MET A 1 -19.62 -13.72 -1.92
N LYS A 2 -19.43 -13.09 -3.08
CA LYS A 2 -19.06 -13.82 -4.32
C LYS A 2 -18.13 -12.95 -5.14
N ASN A 3 -17.04 -13.55 -5.64
CA ASN A 3 -16.06 -13.08 -6.59
C ASN A 3 -14.84 -12.31 -6.07
N LEU A 4 -14.13 -12.90 -5.11
CA LEU A 4 -12.70 -12.68 -4.94
C LEU A 4 -11.96 -13.68 -5.85
N GLN A 5 -11.36 -13.22 -6.94
CA GLN A 5 -10.43 -14.07 -7.69
C GLN A 5 -9.08 -14.12 -6.94
N SER A 6 -9.00 -15.06 -6.01
CA SER A 6 -7.75 -15.45 -5.37
C SER A 6 -7.08 -16.52 -6.21
N LYS A 7 -6.00 -16.20 -6.92
CA LYS A 7 -5.03 -17.20 -7.38
C LYS A 7 -3.85 -17.17 -6.41
N ASN A 8 -3.81 -18.19 -5.54
CA ASN A 8 -2.73 -18.45 -4.60
C ASN A 8 -1.40 -18.62 -5.34
N ASN A 9 -0.46 -17.72 -5.15
CA ASN A 9 0.88 -17.79 -5.69
C ASN A 9 1.85 -17.97 -4.50
N LYS A 10 2.13 -19.24 -4.13
CA LYS A 10 2.92 -19.66 -2.94
C LYS A 10 4.36 -19.11 -2.87
N SER A 11 4.84 -18.39 -3.88
CA SER A 11 6.19 -17.81 -3.92
C SER A 11 6.26 -16.30 -3.71
N LYS A 12 5.12 -15.61 -3.50
CA LYS A 12 5.07 -14.15 -3.38
C LYS A 12 4.69 -13.74 -1.97
N ASN A 13 5.48 -12.87 -1.38
CA ASN A 13 5.26 -12.35 -0.04
C ASN A 13 4.15 -11.27 -0.01
N TYR A 14 3.09 -11.42 -0.78
CA TYR A 14 1.91 -10.55 -0.76
C TYR A 14 0.69 -11.24 -1.35
N GLU A 15 -0.49 -10.82 -0.90
CA GLU A 15 -1.78 -11.13 -1.51
C GLU A 15 -2.31 -9.86 -2.18
N LEU A 16 -2.79 -10.02 -3.41
CA LEU A 16 -3.32 -8.92 -4.21
C LEU A 16 -4.77 -9.20 -4.59
N PHE A 17 -5.68 -8.35 -4.11
CA PHE A 17 -7.09 -8.38 -4.43
C PHE A 17 -7.47 -7.15 -5.24
N LEU A 18 -8.05 -7.38 -6.43
CA LEU A 18 -8.57 -6.34 -7.31
C LEU A 18 -10.08 -6.54 -7.43
N ARG A 19 -10.86 -5.57 -7.00
CA ARG A 19 -12.31 -5.59 -7.22
C ARG A 19 -12.63 -5.41 -8.70
N LYS A 20 -13.70 -6.04 -9.19
CA LYS A 20 -14.12 -5.92 -10.59
C LYS A 20 -14.42 -4.47 -11.00
N SER A 21 -14.92 -3.66 -10.08
CA SER A 21 -15.16 -2.22 -10.27
C SER A 21 -13.87 -1.40 -10.40
N ALA A 22 -12.72 -1.96 -10.02
CA ALA A 22 -11.42 -1.30 -9.98
C ALA A 22 -10.52 -1.70 -11.17
N HIS A 23 -11.04 -1.71 -12.40
CA HIS A 23 -10.31 -2.12 -13.61
C HIS A 23 -9.24 -1.12 -14.07
N ILE A 24 -8.49 -0.51 -13.14
CA ILE A 24 -7.52 0.51 -13.50
C ILE A 24 -6.22 -0.08 -14.01
N LYS A 25 -5.73 -1.15 -13.38
CA LYS A 25 -4.46 -1.81 -13.76
C LYS A 25 -4.53 -3.31 -13.62
N SER A 26 -3.85 -4.01 -14.54
CA SER A 26 -3.79 -5.47 -14.53
C SER A 26 -3.01 -6.00 -13.32
N ARG A 27 -3.25 -7.26 -12.97
CA ARG A 27 -2.49 -7.95 -11.93
C ARG A 27 -0.98 -7.98 -12.25
N GLN A 28 -0.62 -8.14 -13.53
CA GLN A 28 0.78 -8.14 -13.98
C GLN A 28 1.44 -6.78 -13.76
N TRP A 29 0.72 -5.69 -14.00
CA TRP A 29 1.21 -4.34 -13.71
C TRP A 29 1.54 -4.19 -12.22
N TRP A 30 0.62 -4.56 -11.33
CA TRP A 30 0.86 -4.51 -9.89
C TRP A 30 2.04 -5.39 -9.48
N GLN A 31 2.15 -6.61 -10.00
CA GLN A 31 3.25 -7.52 -9.68
C GLN A 31 4.62 -6.93 -10.04
N LYS A 32 4.73 -6.31 -11.23
CA LYS A 32 5.94 -5.61 -11.67
C LYS A 32 6.36 -4.52 -10.68
N TYR A 33 5.42 -3.66 -10.29
CA TYR A 33 5.73 -2.52 -9.42
C TYR A 33 5.93 -2.92 -7.96
N LEU A 34 5.16 -3.84 -7.43
CA LEU A 34 5.38 -4.40 -6.09
C LEU A 34 6.78 -5.00 -5.94
N PHE A 35 7.24 -5.75 -6.94
CA PHE A 35 8.61 -6.28 -6.96
C PHE A 35 9.65 -5.16 -6.98
N LYS A 36 9.48 -4.15 -7.83
CA LYS A 36 10.41 -3.00 -7.95
C LYS A 36 10.47 -2.20 -6.65
N ILE A 37 9.31 -1.87 -6.04
CA ILE A 37 9.22 -1.14 -4.78
C ILE A 37 9.90 -1.93 -3.67
N ARG A 38 9.61 -3.24 -3.55
CA ARG A 38 10.23 -4.08 -2.54
C ARG A 38 11.76 -4.09 -2.64
N ARG A 39 12.30 -4.17 -3.86
CA ARG A 39 13.75 -4.11 -4.09
C ARG A 39 14.36 -2.76 -3.68
N LEU A 40 13.64 -1.64 -3.94
CA LEU A 40 14.08 -0.31 -3.52
C LEU A 40 14.01 -0.14 -2.00
N LEU A 41 12.93 -0.58 -1.37
CA LEU A 41 12.81 -0.59 0.09
C LEU A 41 13.94 -1.39 0.73
N TYR A 42 14.27 -2.57 0.21
CA TYR A 42 15.40 -3.35 0.70
C TYR A 42 16.72 -2.57 0.67
N ARG A 43 16.91 -1.70 -0.31
CA ARG A 43 18.11 -0.86 -0.44
C ARG A 43 18.14 0.33 0.52
N TYR A 44 16.96 0.90 0.83
CA TYR A 44 16.87 2.16 1.56
C TYR A 44 16.42 2.01 3.02
N LEU A 45 15.90 0.86 3.42
CA LEU A 45 15.54 0.62 4.81
C LEU A 45 16.79 0.43 5.68
N PRO A 46 16.79 0.98 6.91
CA PRO A 46 17.86 0.72 7.87
C PRO A 46 17.87 -0.76 8.27
N ASN A 47 19.06 -1.28 8.62
CA ASN A 47 19.29 -2.69 8.94
C ASN A 47 18.31 -3.26 9.98
N GLN A 48 17.94 -2.47 10.98
CA GLN A 48 16.97 -2.85 12.02
C GLN A 48 15.58 -3.18 11.45
N LYS A 49 15.17 -2.52 10.36
CA LYS A 49 13.90 -2.79 9.68
C LYS A 49 14.00 -3.88 8.60
N LEU A 50 15.20 -4.15 8.10
CA LEU A 50 15.41 -5.19 7.09
C LEU A 50 15.10 -6.59 7.59
N SER A 51 15.37 -6.91 8.84
CA SER A 51 15.05 -8.20 9.47
C SER A 51 13.55 -8.48 9.46
N LEU A 52 12.74 -7.43 9.71
CA LEU A 52 11.27 -7.49 9.66
C LEU A 52 10.75 -7.65 8.24
N PHE A 53 11.43 -7.01 7.30
CA PHE A 53 11.01 -6.89 5.92
C PHE A 53 11.36 -8.13 5.06
N LYS A 54 12.48 -8.80 5.32
CA LYS A 54 13.08 -9.82 4.44
C LYS A 54 12.12 -10.94 4.01
N ASN A 55 11.24 -11.36 4.90
CA ASN A 55 10.29 -12.44 4.64
C ASN A 55 8.84 -12.03 4.97
N ALA A 56 8.59 -10.74 5.07
CA ALA A 56 7.29 -10.22 5.42
C ALA A 56 6.30 -10.31 4.25
N SER A 57 5.05 -10.63 4.57
CA SER A 57 3.92 -10.60 3.65
C SER A 57 2.93 -9.51 4.04
N PHE A 58 2.09 -9.11 3.11
CA PHE A 58 1.02 -8.14 3.29
C PHE A 58 -0.11 -8.40 2.30
N THR A 59 -1.27 -7.80 2.56
CA THR A 59 -2.40 -7.78 1.62
C THR A 59 -2.53 -6.39 1.00
N LEU A 60 -2.76 -6.33 -0.32
CA LEU A 60 -3.16 -5.13 -1.03
C LEU A 60 -4.54 -5.34 -1.67
N LEU A 61 -5.50 -4.53 -1.26
CA LEU A 61 -6.84 -4.47 -1.83
C LEU A 61 -7.03 -3.16 -2.60
N ILE A 62 -7.36 -3.25 -3.88
CA ILE A 62 -7.84 -2.10 -4.68
C ILE A 62 -9.34 -2.20 -4.77
N THR A 63 -10.03 -1.18 -4.28
CA THR A 63 -11.49 -1.16 -4.13
C THR A 63 -12.10 0.17 -4.55
N ASP A 64 -13.42 0.32 -4.34
CA ASP A 64 -14.18 1.55 -4.59
C ASP A 64 -14.40 2.39 -3.33
N ASN A 65 -15.03 3.56 -3.52
CA ASN A 65 -15.32 4.49 -2.42
C ASN A 65 -16.26 3.91 -1.38
N LYS A 66 -17.20 3.06 -1.79
CA LYS A 66 -18.19 2.50 -0.86
C LYS A 66 -17.53 1.53 0.12
N GLU A 67 -16.75 0.57 -0.38
CA GLU A 67 -16.10 -0.41 0.48
C GLU A 67 -15.06 0.25 1.40
N ILE A 68 -14.28 1.22 0.90
CA ILE A 68 -13.30 1.90 1.76
C ILE A 68 -13.96 2.80 2.81
N GLN A 69 -15.13 3.40 2.50
CA GLN A 69 -15.94 4.16 3.46
C GLN A 69 -16.44 3.25 4.58
N ASP A 70 -16.96 2.07 4.26
CA ASP A 70 -17.42 1.09 5.26
C ASP A 70 -16.27 0.67 6.18
N LEU A 71 -15.08 0.45 5.64
CA LEU A 71 -13.87 0.15 6.42
C LEU A 71 -13.44 1.35 7.28
N ASN A 72 -13.46 2.56 6.74
CA ASN A 72 -13.09 3.78 7.45
C ASN A 72 -14.06 4.04 8.63
N LYS A 73 -15.36 3.88 8.40
CA LYS A 73 -16.39 3.97 9.43
C LYS A 73 -16.17 2.94 10.53
N ARG A 74 -15.94 1.69 10.15
CA ARG A 74 -15.77 0.58 11.09
C ARG A 74 -14.53 0.71 11.96
N PHE A 75 -13.38 1.04 11.35
CA PHE A 75 -12.08 0.98 12.02
C PHE A 75 -11.55 2.32 12.50
N ARG A 76 -11.93 3.43 11.84
CA ARG A 76 -11.48 4.79 12.15
C ARG A 76 -12.58 5.70 12.68
N LYS A 77 -13.84 5.22 12.71
CA LYS A 77 -15.04 5.97 13.14
C LYS A 77 -15.31 7.20 12.24
N GLN A 78 -14.85 7.17 10.99
CA GLN A 78 -15.03 8.23 9.99
C GLN A 78 -15.95 7.72 8.89
N ASP A 79 -17.16 8.26 8.78
CA ASP A 79 -18.16 7.87 7.78
C ASP A 79 -17.96 8.64 6.47
N SER A 80 -16.79 8.52 5.89
CA SER A 80 -16.43 9.12 4.60
C SER A 80 -15.40 8.28 3.87
N PRO A 81 -15.41 8.28 2.52
CA PRO A 81 -14.41 7.57 1.75
C PRO A 81 -13.05 8.29 1.83
N THR A 82 -11.99 7.53 2.04
CA THR A 82 -10.59 7.97 1.98
C THR A 82 -9.89 7.38 0.76
N ASP A 83 -8.68 7.80 0.49
CA ASP A 83 -7.82 7.31 -0.59
C ASP A 83 -7.12 6.00 -0.23
N VAL A 84 -6.52 5.93 0.96
CA VAL A 84 -5.82 4.76 1.47
C VAL A 84 -6.09 4.52 2.95
N LEU A 85 -6.23 3.25 3.32
CA LEU A 85 -6.22 2.78 4.69
C LEU A 85 -5.09 1.76 4.86
N SER A 86 -4.34 1.89 5.95
CA SER A 86 -3.33 0.92 6.36
C SER A 86 -3.69 0.37 7.72
N PHE A 87 -3.63 -0.95 7.84
CA PHE A 87 -3.91 -1.70 9.06
C PHE A 87 -2.66 -2.49 9.46
N PRO A 88 -1.68 -1.86 10.13
CA PRO A 88 -0.51 -2.56 10.62
C PRO A 88 -0.91 -3.65 11.61
N LEU A 89 -0.39 -4.85 11.45
CA LEU A 89 -0.56 -5.88 12.45
C LEU A 89 0.34 -5.58 13.64
N ILE A 90 -0.27 -5.31 14.81
CA ILE A 90 0.47 -5.12 16.05
C ILE A 90 1.12 -6.47 16.41
N LYS A 91 2.45 -6.48 16.52
CA LYS A 91 3.19 -7.68 16.87
C LYS A 91 2.89 -8.12 18.30
N ASN A 92 2.24 -9.25 18.45
CA ASN A 92 2.37 -10.04 19.66
C ASN A 92 3.63 -10.92 19.51
N GLU A 93 4.57 -10.82 20.41
CA GLU A 93 5.89 -11.49 20.40
C GLU A 93 5.81 -13.03 20.26
N GLN A 94 4.66 -13.62 20.55
CA GLN A 94 4.43 -15.06 20.47
C GLN A 94 4.05 -15.60 19.08
N GLN A 95 3.84 -14.74 18.09
CA GLN A 95 3.50 -15.18 16.75
C GLN A 95 4.65 -14.88 15.78
N ASN A 96 5.36 -15.90 15.36
CA ASN A 96 6.33 -15.90 14.25
C ASN A 96 5.72 -15.47 12.91
N LYS A 97 4.72 -14.57 12.91
CA LYS A 97 4.00 -14.16 11.71
C LYS A 97 4.73 -13.01 11.03
N ARG A 98 5.26 -13.32 9.89
CA ARG A 98 5.87 -12.40 8.92
C ARG A 98 4.82 -11.58 8.15
N TYR A 99 3.61 -11.41 8.68
CA TYR A 99 2.55 -10.63 8.10
C TYR A 99 2.56 -9.22 8.66
N LEU A 100 2.66 -8.21 7.77
CA LEU A 100 2.75 -6.80 8.17
C LEU A 100 1.38 -6.15 8.35
N GLY A 101 0.35 -6.66 7.65
CA GLY A 101 -0.99 -6.10 7.68
C GLY A 101 -1.59 -5.87 6.30
N ASP A 102 -2.64 -5.05 6.24
CA ASP A 102 -3.42 -4.78 5.05
C ASP A 102 -3.28 -3.33 4.58
N ILE A 103 -3.30 -3.15 3.26
CA ILE A 103 -3.40 -1.85 2.59
C ILE A 103 -4.63 -1.88 1.70
N VAL A 104 -5.50 -0.90 1.86
CA VAL A 104 -6.72 -0.75 1.05
C VAL A 104 -6.66 0.60 0.34
N ILE A 105 -6.82 0.62 -0.99
CA ILE A 105 -6.77 1.84 -1.81
C ILE A 105 -8.09 2.00 -2.57
N SER A 106 -8.70 3.18 -2.48
CA SER A 106 -9.82 3.56 -3.35
C SER A 106 -9.29 4.01 -4.71
N HIS A 107 -9.64 3.26 -5.76
CA HIS A 107 -9.28 3.65 -7.13
C HIS A 107 -9.95 4.94 -7.58
N GLN A 108 -11.15 5.23 -7.07
CA GLN A 108 -11.91 6.44 -7.43
C GLN A 108 -11.27 7.69 -6.82
N LYS A 109 -10.86 7.62 -5.55
CA LYS A 109 -10.12 8.71 -4.89
C LYS A 109 -8.76 8.92 -5.57
N ALA A 110 -8.01 7.85 -5.83
CA ALA A 110 -6.74 7.92 -6.54
C ALA A 110 -6.88 8.57 -7.92
N LYS A 111 -7.92 8.20 -8.70
CA LYS A 111 -8.18 8.82 -10.00
C LYS A 111 -8.48 10.31 -9.88
N HIS A 112 -9.30 10.69 -8.90
CA HIS A 112 -9.67 12.10 -8.67
C HIS A 112 -8.43 12.94 -8.28
N GLN A 113 -7.59 12.44 -7.37
CA GLN A 113 -6.35 13.10 -6.94
C GLN A 113 -5.36 13.25 -8.11
N ALA A 114 -5.15 12.19 -8.87
CA ALA A 114 -4.29 12.20 -10.06
C ALA A 114 -4.73 13.28 -11.06
N THR A 115 -6.05 13.40 -11.32
CA THR A 115 -6.60 14.43 -12.21
C THR A 115 -6.35 15.84 -11.67
N ASN A 116 -6.62 16.08 -10.39
CA ASN A 116 -6.44 17.38 -9.77
C ASN A 116 -4.98 17.84 -9.73
N GLU A 117 -4.05 16.89 -9.51
CA GLU A 117 -2.62 17.15 -9.47
C GLU A 117 -1.93 17.07 -10.84
N LYS A 118 -2.69 16.84 -11.92
CA LYS A 118 -2.18 16.67 -13.29
C LYS A 118 -1.09 15.58 -13.38
N LYS A 119 -1.28 14.50 -12.63
CA LYS A 119 -0.39 13.32 -12.60
C LYS A 119 -1.08 12.12 -13.24
N SER A 120 -0.29 11.11 -13.59
CA SER A 120 -0.86 9.83 -14.06
C SER A 120 -1.51 9.06 -12.91
N ILE A 121 -2.55 8.29 -13.20
CA ILE A 121 -3.18 7.41 -12.20
C ILE A 121 -2.20 6.36 -11.66
N GLU A 122 -1.23 5.94 -12.48
CA GLU A 122 -0.16 5.04 -12.09
C GLU A 122 0.72 5.64 -10.99
N HIS A 123 1.08 6.91 -11.17
CA HIS A 123 1.86 7.65 -10.17
C HIS A 123 1.12 7.68 -8.84
N GLU A 124 -0.16 8.05 -8.86
CA GLU A 124 -0.98 8.18 -7.65
C GLU A 124 -1.19 6.84 -6.94
N LEU A 125 -1.53 5.78 -7.68
CA LEU A 125 -1.68 4.45 -7.10
C LEU A 125 -0.39 3.95 -6.43
N LEU A 126 0.77 4.24 -7.02
CA LEU A 126 2.05 3.84 -6.43
C LEU A 126 2.44 4.71 -5.25
N LEU A 127 2.12 6.01 -5.28
CA LEU A 127 2.29 6.92 -4.15
C LEU A 127 1.50 6.41 -2.94
N LEU A 128 0.19 6.16 -3.10
CA LEU A 128 -0.68 5.66 -2.04
C LEU A 128 -0.24 4.29 -1.52
N PHE A 129 0.19 3.40 -2.42
CA PHE A 129 0.72 2.10 -2.02
C PHE A 129 2.01 2.25 -1.19
N ILE A 130 2.99 3.05 -1.64
CA ILE A 130 4.25 3.27 -0.92
C ILE A 130 3.96 3.89 0.45
N HIS A 131 3.08 4.89 0.51
CA HIS A 131 2.64 5.54 1.75
C HIS A 131 2.07 4.51 2.75
N GLY A 132 1.09 3.74 2.32
CA GLY A 132 0.48 2.70 3.14
C GLY A 132 1.47 1.63 3.58
N TYR A 133 2.40 1.25 2.71
CA TYR A 133 3.40 0.25 3.02
C TYR A 133 4.43 0.74 4.05
N LEU A 134 4.80 2.02 3.99
CA LEU A 134 5.65 2.63 5.02
C LEU A 134 4.98 2.62 6.39
N HIS A 135 3.66 2.84 6.46
CA HIS A 135 2.90 2.67 7.71
C HIS A 135 2.95 1.22 8.24
N LEU A 136 2.82 0.21 7.37
CA LEU A 136 2.99 -1.20 7.79
C LEU A 136 4.39 -1.48 8.34
N LEU A 137 5.40 -0.74 7.87
CA LEU A 137 6.78 -0.84 8.35
C LEU A 137 7.03 0.00 9.62
N GLY A 138 5.99 0.63 10.18
CA GLY A 138 6.06 1.44 11.40
C GLY A 138 6.65 2.83 11.20
N TYR A 139 6.60 3.38 10.00
CA TYR A 139 6.78 4.82 9.78
C TYR A 139 5.46 5.55 10.06
N ASP A 140 5.56 6.78 10.54
CA ASP A 140 4.39 7.62 10.81
C ASP A 140 4.73 9.09 10.44
N HIS A 141 3.73 9.97 10.47
CA HIS A 141 3.88 11.40 10.19
C HIS A 141 3.17 12.29 11.22
N LYS A 142 3.06 11.78 12.47
CA LYS A 142 2.45 12.52 13.60
C LYS A 142 3.30 13.67 14.10
N THR A 143 4.62 13.57 13.97
CA THR A 143 5.55 14.63 14.31
C THR A 143 6.31 15.09 13.06
N GLN A 144 6.74 16.34 13.03
CA GLN A 144 7.50 16.91 11.91
C GLN A 144 8.74 16.07 11.54
N LYS A 145 9.44 15.51 12.55
CA LYS A 145 10.60 14.63 12.32
C LYS A 145 10.22 13.32 11.63
N GLN A 146 9.12 12.70 12.08
CA GLN A 146 8.59 11.48 11.49
C GLN A 146 8.11 11.72 10.06
N GLU A 147 7.36 12.79 9.85
CA GLU A 147 6.85 13.22 8.55
C GLU A 147 8.00 13.41 7.53
N LYS A 148 9.00 14.19 7.90
CA LYS A 148 10.18 14.44 7.05
C LYS A 148 10.88 13.13 6.67
N LEU A 149 11.03 12.21 7.62
CA LEU A 149 11.68 10.93 7.37
C LEU A 149 10.83 10.04 6.43
N MET A 150 9.56 9.92 6.70
CA MET A 150 8.64 9.08 5.91
C MET A 150 8.50 9.59 4.48
N PHE A 151 8.25 10.90 4.30
CA PHE A 151 8.05 11.49 2.98
C PHE A 151 9.35 11.55 2.16
N SER A 152 10.50 11.77 2.80
CA SER A 152 11.80 11.67 2.13
C SER A 152 12.00 10.27 1.53
N LEU A 153 11.71 9.22 2.28
CA LEU A 153 11.83 7.84 1.81
C LEU A 153 10.80 7.52 0.73
N GLN A 154 9.55 7.95 0.90
CA GLN A 154 8.46 7.80 -0.07
C GLN A 154 8.85 8.41 -1.42
N ASN A 155 9.27 9.68 -1.43
CA ASN A 155 9.63 10.41 -2.65
C ASN A 155 10.84 9.79 -3.33
N LYS A 156 11.86 9.40 -2.57
CA LYS A 156 13.05 8.72 -3.09
C LYS A 156 12.71 7.39 -3.80
N ILE A 157 11.77 6.63 -3.26
CA ILE A 157 11.32 5.38 -3.89
C ILE A 157 10.52 5.70 -5.16
N LEU A 158 9.59 6.65 -5.09
CA LEU A 158 8.72 7.02 -6.19
C LEU A 158 9.52 7.54 -7.40
N GLU A 159 10.50 8.41 -7.19
CA GLU A 159 11.44 8.89 -8.22
C GLU A 159 12.19 7.74 -8.91
N LYS A 160 12.69 6.76 -8.14
CA LYS A 160 13.43 5.61 -8.69
C LYS A 160 12.55 4.60 -9.43
N ILE A 161 11.25 4.64 -9.21
CA ILE A 161 10.30 3.80 -9.97
C ILE A 161 10.15 4.30 -11.39
N ASN A 162 10.38 5.60 -11.64
CA ASN A 162 10.33 6.21 -12.96
C ASN A 162 8.98 5.94 -13.67
N VAL A 163 7.89 6.28 -12.99
CA VAL A 163 6.56 6.31 -13.62
C VAL A 163 6.50 7.60 -14.43
N ARG A 164 6.31 7.49 -15.73
CA ARG A 164 6.09 8.67 -16.58
C ARG A 164 4.83 9.38 -16.11
N ASN A 165 4.95 10.65 -15.80
CA ASN A 165 3.81 11.54 -15.52
C ASN A 165 2.93 11.68 -16.76
#